data_3565d7f2ec7e41c7eae580fdd0599e11
#
_entry.id   3565d7f2ec7e41c7eae580fdd0599e11
#
_cell.length_a   1.000
_cell.length_b   1.000
_cell.length_c   1.000
_cell.angle_alpha   90.00
_cell.angle_beta   90.00
_cell.angle_gamma   90.00
#
_symmetry.space_group_name_H-M   'P 1'
#
loop_
_entity.id
_entity.type
_entity.pdbx_description
1 polymer ?
#
loop_
_entity_poly.entity_id
_entity_poly.type
_entity_poly.pdbx_seq_one_letter_code
_entity_poly.pdbx_strand_id
1 'polypeptide(L)'
;MVLHRHGSAARWVGPLLLTGCVPAPSVAMRDGPSPAPSAALTVPPHYQLTWADEFDSGVEPDPRRWAYDTHRNRKGWYNGEAQYYARRRPRNVRVTKGALIIQAHAETLDRAAFSDWGGQAYTSGRLITRGKQSWTYGFFEIRARMPCGRGTWPAIWLLPVQESGRWHGGEIDIAEHVGSDAGVVHHSIQTAERNFRRGDHPTATTAIADACTQFHRYQLHWTRDLIRFGVDDRPTLTVHPAELGVKFDRPMFLILNLAIGGLWGGAQGIDETALPAKLEIDYVRVYQGMPE
;
A
#
# COMPACT_ATOMS: atom_id res chain seq x y z
N MET A 1 43.60 39.41 -40.21
CA MET A 1 43.44 39.88 -41.59
C MET A 1 41.96 39.93 -41.90
N VAL A 2 41.42 41.09 -41.88
CA VAL A 2 40.16 41.72 -42.11
C VAL A 2 39.43 41.16 -43.35
N LEU A 3 38.11 41.01 -43.27
CA LEU A 3 37.19 41.61 -44.23
C LEU A 3 35.72 41.44 -43.83
N HIS A 4 35.10 42.59 -43.54
CA HIS A 4 33.66 42.80 -43.46
C HIS A 4 33.00 42.67 -44.84
N ARG A 5 31.72 42.19 -44.86
CA ARG A 5 30.77 42.64 -45.87
C ARG A 5 29.37 42.80 -45.25
N HIS A 6 28.87 44.00 -45.35
CA HIS A 6 27.49 44.45 -45.12
C HIS A 6 26.57 43.93 -46.23
N GLY A 7 25.36 43.58 -45.90
CA GLY A 7 24.27 43.30 -46.83
C GLY A 7 22.95 43.83 -46.29
N SER A 8 22.35 44.74 -47.01
CA SER A 8 21.23 45.62 -46.73
C SER A 8 19.93 44.88 -46.52
N ALA A 9 19.11 45.41 -45.58
CA ALA A 9 17.72 45.06 -45.35
C ALA A 9 16.78 45.63 -46.41
N ALA A 10 15.98 44.82 -47.05
CA ALA A 10 14.83 45.26 -47.81
C ALA A 10 13.54 44.97 -47.00
N ARG A 11 12.83 46.07 -46.66
CA ARG A 11 11.52 45.98 -46.02
C ARG A 11 10.46 45.72 -47.11
N TRP A 12 9.73 44.62 -46.94
CA TRP A 12 8.47 44.40 -47.67
C TRP A 12 7.32 44.68 -46.72
N VAL A 13 6.45 45.66 -47.14
CA VAL A 13 5.18 45.96 -46.51
C VAL A 13 4.10 45.19 -47.30
N GLY A 14 3.54 44.16 -46.70
CA GLY A 14 2.39 43.43 -47.27
C GLY A 14 1.09 43.86 -46.57
N PRO A 15 -0.05 43.85 -47.25
CA PRO A 15 -1.30 44.37 -46.72
C PRO A 15 -1.90 43.47 -45.63
N LEU A 16 -2.41 44.09 -44.57
CA LEU A 16 -3.17 43.45 -43.50
C LEU A 16 -4.55 43.00 -44.05
N LEU A 17 -4.77 41.72 -44.18
CA LEU A 17 -6.09 41.13 -44.34
C LEU A 17 -6.70 40.89 -42.96
N LEU A 18 -7.68 41.69 -42.59
CA LEU A 18 -8.56 41.50 -41.43
C LEU A 18 -9.51 40.33 -41.71
N THR A 19 -9.15 39.11 -41.25
CA THR A 19 -10.09 37.99 -41.19
C THR A 19 -10.86 38.08 -39.87
N GLY A 20 -12.15 38.39 -39.96
CA GLY A 20 -13.05 38.38 -38.82
C GLY A 20 -13.18 36.97 -38.22
N CYS A 21 -12.81 36.82 -36.97
CA CYS A 21 -13.10 35.61 -36.19
C CYS A 21 -14.62 35.55 -35.92
N VAL A 22 -15.30 34.60 -36.54
CA VAL A 22 -16.66 34.22 -36.15
C VAL A 22 -16.49 33.28 -34.91
N PRO A 23 -17.09 33.59 -33.76
CA PRO A 23 -17.05 32.70 -32.63
C PRO A 23 -17.80 31.40 -32.92
N ALA A 24 -17.16 30.25 -32.74
CA ALA A 24 -17.79 28.96 -32.82
C ALA A 24 -18.87 28.81 -31.70
N PRO A 25 -20.01 28.18 -31.97
CA PRO A 25 -21.02 27.96 -30.93
C PRO A 25 -20.45 27.06 -29.84
N SER A 26 -20.49 27.55 -28.60
CA SER A 26 -20.18 26.77 -27.41
C SER A 26 -21.22 25.66 -27.27
N VAL A 27 -20.81 24.41 -27.52
CA VAL A 27 -21.61 23.24 -27.17
C VAL A 27 -21.61 23.13 -25.66
N ALA A 28 -22.72 23.48 -25.02
CA ALA A 28 -22.93 23.21 -23.61
C ALA A 28 -22.86 21.69 -23.41
N MET A 29 -21.82 21.20 -22.73
CA MET A 29 -21.79 19.84 -22.23
C MET A 29 -23.02 19.67 -21.31
N ARG A 30 -23.92 18.78 -21.68
CA ARG A 30 -24.99 18.37 -20.77
C ARG A 30 -24.32 17.62 -19.64
N ASP A 31 -24.43 18.14 -18.42
CA ASP A 31 -24.09 17.42 -17.21
C ASP A 31 -24.94 16.13 -17.22
N GLY A 32 -24.27 15.00 -17.49
CA GLY A 32 -24.86 13.69 -17.26
C GLY A 32 -25.17 13.54 -15.77
N PRO A 33 -26.14 12.72 -15.39
CA PRO A 33 -26.42 12.51 -13.97
C PRO A 33 -25.14 12.11 -13.26
N SER A 34 -24.80 12.83 -12.19
CA SER A 34 -23.68 12.52 -11.32
C SER A 34 -23.85 11.04 -10.87
N PRO A 35 -22.82 10.20 -10.94
CA PRO A 35 -22.97 8.81 -10.50
C PRO A 35 -23.47 8.81 -9.05
N ALA A 36 -24.50 8.01 -8.79
CA ALA A 36 -25.05 7.83 -7.46
C ALA A 36 -23.90 7.55 -6.46
N PRO A 37 -23.90 8.17 -5.26
CA PRO A 37 -22.85 7.93 -4.28
C PRO A 37 -22.75 6.41 -4.05
N SER A 38 -21.55 5.86 -4.23
CA SER A 38 -21.28 4.44 -4.00
C SER A 38 -21.69 4.11 -2.55
N ALA A 39 -22.47 3.04 -2.35
CA ALA A 39 -22.90 2.64 -1.02
C ALA A 39 -21.67 2.47 -0.09
N ALA A 40 -21.80 2.94 1.16
CA ALA A 40 -20.74 2.85 2.15
C ALA A 40 -20.14 1.44 2.24
N LEU A 41 -18.84 1.34 2.48
CA LEU A 41 -18.12 0.09 2.65
C LEU A 41 -18.11 -0.28 4.14
N THR A 42 -19.19 -0.88 4.59
CA THR A 42 -19.35 -1.31 5.98
C THR A 42 -19.44 -2.84 6.07
N VAL A 43 -19.27 -3.38 7.28
CA VAL A 43 -19.45 -4.81 7.53
C VAL A 43 -20.85 -5.23 7.08
N PRO A 44 -20.98 -6.24 6.18
CA PRO A 44 -22.28 -6.71 5.75
C PRO A 44 -23.12 -7.20 6.94
N PRO A 45 -24.44 -6.94 6.99
CA PRO A 45 -25.29 -7.24 8.16
C PRO A 45 -25.29 -8.72 8.58
N HIS A 46 -25.06 -9.65 7.65
CA HIS A 46 -25.02 -11.09 7.88
C HIS A 46 -23.61 -11.61 8.21
N TYR A 47 -22.61 -10.74 8.31
CA TYR A 47 -21.25 -11.12 8.69
C TYR A 47 -21.07 -11.03 10.21
N GLN A 48 -20.32 -11.98 10.76
CA GLN A 48 -19.94 -12.02 12.17
C GLN A 48 -18.43 -11.87 12.32
N LEU A 49 -18.00 -11.31 13.44
CA LEU A 49 -16.57 -11.23 13.78
C LEU A 49 -16.05 -12.65 14.03
N THR A 50 -15.18 -13.15 13.15
CA THR A 50 -14.61 -14.50 13.24
C THR A 50 -13.19 -14.51 13.78
N TRP A 51 -12.49 -13.37 13.67
CA TRP A 51 -11.14 -13.24 14.19
C TRP A 51 -10.81 -11.77 14.46
N ALA A 52 -10.07 -11.51 15.56
CA ALA A 52 -9.60 -10.19 15.87
C ALA A 52 -8.29 -10.23 16.67
N ASP A 53 -7.52 -9.16 16.57
CA ASP A 53 -6.50 -8.79 17.54
C ASP A 53 -6.64 -7.29 17.85
N GLU A 54 -7.01 -6.99 19.08
CA GLU A 54 -7.23 -5.63 19.59
C GLU A 54 -5.95 -5.06 20.22
N PHE A 55 -4.89 -5.86 20.34
CA PHE A 55 -3.61 -5.50 20.95
C PHE A 55 -3.71 -4.92 22.37
N ASP A 56 -4.78 -5.25 23.11
CA ASP A 56 -5.08 -4.73 24.44
C ASP A 56 -4.20 -5.33 25.53
N SER A 57 -3.52 -6.44 25.27
CA SER A 57 -2.76 -7.18 26.26
C SER A 57 -1.42 -7.67 25.74
N GLY A 58 -0.49 -7.89 26.66
CA GLY A 58 0.86 -8.33 26.35
C GLY A 58 1.81 -7.18 26.01
N VAL A 59 3.06 -7.52 25.74
CA VAL A 59 4.12 -6.60 25.31
C VAL A 59 4.69 -6.99 23.95
N GLU A 60 4.31 -8.19 23.46
CA GLU A 60 4.67 -8.73 22.16
C GLU A 60 3.40 -9.18 21.44
N PRO A 61 3.40 -9.25 20.09
CA PRO A 61 2.32 -9.87 19.31
C PRO A 61 2.05 -11.31 19.78
N ASP A 62 0.79 -11.67 19.94
CA ASP A 62 0.39 -13.02 20.38
C ASP A 62 0.91 -14.09 19.39
N PRO A 63 1.80 -15.00 19.82
CA PRO A 63 2.38 -16.02 18.93
C PRO A 63 1.36 -17.05 18.43
N ARG A 64 0.16 -17.09 18.99
CA ARG A 64 -0.96 -17.89 18.47
C ARG A 64 -1.59 -17.26 17.22
N ARG A 65 -1.46 -15.93 17.08
CA ARG A 65 -2.03 -15.13 15.98
C ARG A 65 -1.00 -14.72 14.95
N TRP A 66 0.23 -14.43 15.37
CA TRP A 66 1.28 -13.84 14.55
C TRP A 66 2.56 -14.67 14.53
N ALA A 67 3.22 -14.64 13.40
CA ALA A 67 4.60 -15.08 13.24
C ALA A 67 5.44 -13.93 12.70
N TYR A 68 6.72 -13.91 13.08
CA TYR A 68 7.70 -12.99 12.50
C TYR A 68 8.22 -13.57 11.18
N ASP A 69 8.16 -12.80 10.11
CA ASP A 69 8.70 -13.22 8.83
C ASP A 69 10.10 -12.63 8.61
N THR A 70 11.09 -13.51 8.62
CA THR A 70 12.52 -13.16 8.52
C THR A 70 13.24 -13.94 7.43
N HIS A 71 12.51 -14.68 6.58
CA HIS A 71 13.07 -15.69 5.69
C HIS A 71 14.05 -15.14 4.63
N ARG A 72 14.02 -13.84 4.38
CA ARG A 72 14.90 -13.20 3.39
C ARG A 72 15.98 -12.29 3.97
N ASN A 73 16.06 -12.12 5.26
CA ASN A 73 17.00 -11.21 5.90
C ASN A 73 18.43 -11.33 5.35
N ARG A 74 18.97 -12.55 5.23
CA ARG A 74 20.32 -12.75 4.73
C ARG A 74 20.48 -12.44 3.24
N LYS A 75 19.43 -12.64 2.44
CA LYS A 75 19.44 -12.52 0.97
C LYS A 75 19.02 -11.15 0.47
N GLY A 76 18.50 -10.29 1.35
CA GLY A 76 17.81 -9.05 1.01
C GLY A 76 16.33 -9.28 0.65
N TRP A 77 15.51 -8.29 0.91
CA TRP A 77 14.08 -8.32 0.67
C TRP A 77 13.74 -7.99 -0.77
N TYR A 78 12.50 -8.28 -1.15
CA TYR A 78 12.00 -8.02 -2.50
C TYR A 78 12.06 -6.51 -2.82
N ASN A 79 11.98 -6.16 -4.09
CA ASN A 79 11.94 -4.78 -4.57
C ASN A 79 13.14 -3.89 -4.15
N GLY A 80 14.26 -4.50 -3.73
CA GLY A 80 15.42 -3.75 -3.26
C GLY A 80 15.23 -3.05 -1.91
N GLU A 81 14.28 -3.51 -1.12
CA GLU A 81 14.04 -3.00 0.24
C GLU A 81 15.30 -3.15 1.11
N ALA A 82 15.59 -2.14 1.93
CA ALA A 82 16.89 -1.97 2.58
C ALA A 82 16.94 -2.45 4.04
N GLN A 83 15.81 -2.81 4.64
CA GLN A 83 15.72 -3.18 6.05
C GLN A 83 16.01 -4.67 6.31
N TYR A 84 16.42 -4.94 7.54
CA TYR A 84 16.36 -6.22 8.21
C TYR A 84 15.05 -6.30 9.01
N TYR A 85 14.27 -7.36 8.88
CA TYR A 85 13.09 -7.59 9.72
C TYR A 85 13.44 -8.39 10.97
N ALA A 86 13.35 -7.73 12.11
CA ALA A 86 13.76 -8.30 13.40
C ALA A 86 12.70 -9.26 13.97
N ARG A 87 13.16 -10.37 14.54
CA ARG A 87 12.33 -11.31 15.27
C ARG A 87 12.40 -11.02 16.78
N ARG A 88 11.23 -10.85 17.42
CA ARG A 88 11.11 -10.68 18.88
C ARG A 88 12.05 -9.61 19.45
N ARG A 89 12.13 -8.50 18.77
CA ARG A 89 12.94 -7.36 19.20
C ARG A 89 12.00 -6.20 19.53
N PRO A 90 11.77 -5.90 20.84
CA PRO A 90 10.77 -4.89 21.26
C PRO A 90 11.04 -3.49 20.68
N ARG A 91 12.29 -3.19 20.34
CA ARG A 91 12.66 -1.96 19.64
C ARG A 91 11.96 -1.85 18.27
N ASN A 92 11.79 -2.98 17.56
CA ASN A 92 11.18 -3.02 16.22
C ASN A 92 9.71 -3.42 16.24
N VAL A 93 9.31 -4.37 17.12
CA VAL A 93 7.93 -4.84 17.18
C VAL A 93 7.51 -5.04 18.61
N ARG A 94 6.45 -4.38 19.04
CA ARG A 94 5.91 -4.48 20.40
C ARG A 94 4.42 -4.15 20.43
N VAL A 95 3.76 -4.62 21.46
CA VAL A 95 2.41 -4.18 21.83
C VAL A 95 2.55 -3.21 23.01
N THR A 96 1.92 -2.07 22.92
CA THR A 96 1.94 -1.06 23.98
C THR A 96 0.77 -0.08 23.85
N LYS A 97 0.15 0.28 24.97
CA LYS A 97 -0.95 1.26 25.03
C LYS A 97 -2.12 0.89 24.10
N GLY A 98 -2.47 -0.39 24.00
CA GLY A 98 -3.57 -0.85 23.15
C GLY A 98 -3.27 -0.79 21.66
N ALA A 99 -2.00 -0.87 21.25
CA ALA A 99 -1.63 -0.88 19.83
C ALA A 99 -0.40 -1.74 19.55
N LEU A 100 -0.37 -2.34 18.36
CA LEU A 100 0.83 -2.93 17.79
C LEU A 100 1.67 -1.83 17.16
N ILE A 101 2.94 -1.76 17.52
CA ILE A 101 3.93 -0.85 16.96
C ILE A 101 4.94 -1.65 16.13
N ILE A 102 5.04 -1.35 14.85
CA ILE A 102 6.12 -1.79 13.97
C ILE A 102 6.99 -0.56 13.71
N GLN A 103 8.25 -0.60 14.17
CA GLN A 103 9.13 0.58 14.17
C GLN A 103 10.43 0.30 13.42
N ALA A 104 10.75 1.20 12.49
CA ALA A 104 11.98 1.17 11.73
C ALA A 104 13.03 2.10 12.34
N HIS A 105 14.30 1.67 12.29
CA HIS A 105 15.44 2.42 12.78
C HIS A 105 16.59 2.41 11.76
N ALA A 106 17.34 3.51 11.69
CA ALA A 106 18.66 3.52 11.07
C ALA A 106 19.65 2.96 12.09
N GLU A 107 20.14 1.78 11.87
CA GLU A 107 21.12 1.10 12.73
C GLU A 107 21.71 -0.12 12.02
N THR A 108 22.95 -0.43 12.34
CA THR A 108 23.60 -1.69 11.98
C THR A 108 23.54 -2.65 13.16
N LEU A 109 23.44 -3.95 12.86
CA LEU A 109 23.37 -4.99 13.88
C LEU A 109 24.73 -5.68 14.05
N ASP A 110 24.91 -6.33 15.20
CA ASP A 110 26.04 -7.24 15.41
C ASP A 110 25.72 -8.61 14.81
N ARG A 111 26.55 -9.09 13.89
CA ARG A 111 26.39 -10.39 13.26
C ARG A 111 26.50 -11.56 14.22
N ALA A 112 27.19 -11.42 15.32
CA ALA A 112 27.28 -12.46 16.35
C ALA A 112 25.92 -12.66 17.05
N ALA A 113 25.18 -11.58 17.27
CA ALA A 113 23.86 -11.62 17.87
C ALA A 113 22.75 -11.89 16.86
N PHE A 114 22.94 -11.51 15.58
CA PHE A 114 21.95 -11.62 14.51
C PHE A 114 22.53 -12.39 13.31
N SER A 115 22.57 -13.71 13.42
CA SER A 115 23.24 -14.59 12.46
C SER A 115 22.62 -14.56 11.05
N ASP A 116 21.35 -14.15 10.91
CA ASP A 116 20.66 -13.98 9.65
C ASP A 116 20.72 -12.55 9.09
N TRP A 117 21.43 -11.61 9.77
CA TRP A 117 21.64 -10.26 9.27
C TRP A 117 22.57 -10.27 8.04
N GLY A 118 22.13 -9.65 6.97
CA GLY A 118 22.81 -9.58 5.68
C GLY A 118 23.61 -8.31 5.44
N GLY A 119 23.76 -7.42 6.47
CA GLY A 119 24.48 -6.16 6.32
C GLY A 119 23.60 -4.93 6.10
N GLN A 120 22.28 -5.06 6.30
CA GLN A 120 21.33 -3.94 6.17
C GLN A 120 21.68 -2.81 7.15
N ALA A 121 21.45 -1.56 6.70
CA ALA A 121 21.65 -0.35 7.50
C ALA A 121 20.39 0.08 8.28
N TYR A 122 19.29 -0.65 8.08
CA TYR A 122 18.00 -0.36 8.72
C TYR A 122 17.45 -1.62 9.35
N THR A 123 16.70 -1.46 10.44
CA THR A 123 15.92 -2.55 11.05
C THR A 123 14.45 -2.17 11.09
N SER A 124 13.57 -3.15 11.00
CA SER A 124 12.12 -2.97 11.06
C SER A 124 11.42 -4.26 11.50
N GLY A 125 10.11 -4.38 11.27
CA GLY A 125 9.31 -5.54 11.57
C GLY A 125 8.38 -5.96 10.42
N ARG A 126 8.16 -7.28 10.33
CA ARG A 126 7.18 -7.91 9.45
C ARG A 126 6.49 -9.04 10.17
N LEU A 127 5.20 -8.93 10.33
CA LEU A 127 4.34 -9.93 10.96
C LEU A 127 3.41 -10.56 9.92
N ILE A 128 3.16 -11.85 10.08
CA ILE A 128 2.29 -12.62 9.21
C ILE A 128 1.37 -13.52 10.01
N THR A 129 0.18 -13.79 9.48
CA THR A 129 -0.72 -14.80 10.04
C THR A 129 -0.52 -16.19 9.42
N ARG A 130 0.42 -16.38 8.49
CA ARG A 130 0.73 -17.67 7.85
C ARG A 130 1.05 -18.73 8.89
N GLY A 131 0.38 -19.89 8.78
CA GLY A 131 0.52 -21.00 9.75
C GLY A 131 -0.21 -20.76 11.09
N LYS A 132 -0.94 -19.65 11.21
CA LYS A 132 -1.78 -19.28 12.36
C LYS A 132 -3.23 -19.15 11.93
N GLN A 133 -3.49 -18.27 10.97
CA GLN A 133 -4.82 -18.02 10.40
C GLN A 133 -4.69 -17.64 8.93
N SER A 134 -5.68 -18.04 8.15
CA SER A 134 -5.87 -17.64 6.76
C SER A 134 -7.35 -17.63 6.43
N TRP A 135 -7.73 -16.86 5.44
CA TRP A 135 -9.13 -16.66 5.06
C TRP A 135 -9.30 -16.84 3.56
N THR A 136 -10.41 -17.43 3.17
CA THR A 136 -10.96 -17.30 1.84
C THR A 136 -12.22 -16.48 1.99
N TYR A 137 -12.18 -15.26 1.46
CA TYR A 137 -13.24 -14.26 1.58
C TYR A 137 -13.39 -13.67 3.00
N GLY A 138 -14.06 -12.54 3.08
CA GLY A 138 -14.36 -11.85 4.33
C GLY A 138 -14.38 -10.34 4.17
N PHE A 139 -14.76 -9.67 5.25
CA PHE A 139 -14.59 -8.24 5.43
C PHE A 139 -13.46 -8.01 6.42
N PHE A 140 -12.41 -7.35 5.98
CA PHE A 140 -11.23 -7.03 6.78
C PHE A 140 -11.29 -5.55 7.14
N GLU A 141 -11.04 -5.24 8.40
CA GLU A 141 -10.92 -3.88 8.88
C GLU A 141 -9.68 -3.75 9.77
N ILE A 142 -8.76 -2.93 9.35
CA ILE A 142 -7.53 -2.65 10.06
C ILE A 142 -7.48 -1.16 10.37
N ARG A 143 -7.46 -0.82 11.66
CA ARG A 143 -7.33 0.57 12.09
C ARG A 143 -5.87 0.86 12.36
N ALA A 144 -5.29 1.75 11.55
CA ALA A 144 -3.87 2.02 11.60
C ALA A 144 -3.56 3.51 11.37
N ARG A 145 -2.37 3.93 11.83
CA ARG A 145 -1.74 5.21 11.55
C ARG A 145 -0.43 4.97 10.81
N MET A 146 -0.29 5.56 9.63
CA MET A 146 0.85 5.35 8.76
C MET A 146 2.05 6.21 9.17
N PRO A 147 3.31 5.75 8.98
CA PRO A 147 4.47 6.61 9.09
C PRO A 147 4.57 7.56 7.90
N CYS A 148 4.99 8.79 8.14
CA CYS A 148 5.32 9.75 7.08
C CYS A 148 6.78 10.16 7.21
N GLY A 149 7.59 9.66 6.36
CA GLY A 149 9.00 10.02 6.25
C GLY A 149 9.52 9.44 4.95
N ARG A 150 10.18 10.25 4.15
CA ARG A 150 10.75 9.81 2.87
C ARG A 150 11.63 8.58 3.08
N GLY A 151 11.35 7.53 2.33
CA GLY A 151 12.01 6.23 2.48
C GLY A 151 11.20 5.19 3.24
N THR A 152 10.10 5.56 3.94
CA THR A 152 9.20 4.57 4.58
C THR A 152 8.21 4.00 3.56
N TRP A 153 7.88 2.72 3.74
CA TRP A 153 6.89 2.01 2.94
C TRP A 153 6.14 0.98 3.80
N PRO A 154 5.15 1.41 4.60
CA PRO A 154 4.24 0.52 5.30
C PRO A 154 3.29 -0.17 4.34
N ALA A 155 2.93 -1.42 4.66
CA ALA A 155 1.96 -2.19 3.90
C ALA A 155 1.09 -3.09 4.80
N ILE A 156 -0.19 -3.17 4.44
CA ILE A 156 -1.22 -4.05 4.98
C ILE A 156 -1.78 -4.83 3.79
N TRP A 157 -1.50 -6.13 3.69
CA TRP A 157 -1.72 -6.88 2.46
C TRP A 157 -1.88 -8.38 2.66
N LEU A 158 -2.32 -9.09 1.63
CA LEU A 158 -2.62 -10.52 1.67
C LEU A 158 -1.88 -11.27 0.57
N LEU A 159 -1.35 -12.44 0.93
CA LEU A 159 -0.79 -13.41 0.00
C LEU A 159 -1.43 -14.80 0.17
N PRO A 160 -1.48 -15.62 -0.89
CA PRO A 160 -1.97 -17.00 -0.80
C PRO A 160 -1.07 -17.86 0.08
N VAL A 161 -1.68 -18.74 0.88
CA VAL A 161 -0.94 -19.68 1.76
C VAL A 161 -0.05 -20.60 0.93
N GLN A 162 -0.53 -21.05 -0.22
CA GLN A 162 0.21 -21.87 -1.17
C GLN A 162 0.69 -20.98 -2.33
N GLU A 163 1.97 -20.69 -2.32
CA GLU A 163 2.62 -19.95 -3.40
C GLU A 163 3.02 -20.92 -4.51
N SER A 164 2.47 -20.77 -5.70
CA SER A 164 2.83 -21.53 -6.90
C SER A 164 3.67 -20.72 -7.90
N GLY A 165 4.32 -19.68 -7.42
CA GLY A 165 5.08 -18.69 -8.21
C GLY A 165 4.60 -17.27 -7.94
N ARG A 166 5.38 -16.27 -8.40
CA ARG A 166 5.08 -14.86 -8.13
C ARG A 166 3.70 -14.49 -8.70
N TRP A 167 2.79 -14.07 -7.82
CA TRP A 167 1.43 -13.61 -8.14
C TRP A 167 0.50 -14.64 -8.81
N HIS A 168 0.88 -15.92 -8.96
CA HIS A 168 -0.02 -16.93 -9.55
C HIS A 168 -1.28 -17.21 -8.70
N GLY A 169 -1.24 -16.92 -7.43
CA GLY A 169 -2.40 -16.98 -6.54
C GLY A 169 -3.04 -15.62 -6.25
N GLY A 170 -2.50 -14.56 -6.87
CA GLY A 170 -2.88 -13.18 -6.62
C GLY A 170 -2.22 -12.59 -5.37
N GLU A 171 -2.27 -11.25 -5.27
CA GLU A 171 -1.86 -10.44 -4.12
C GLU A 171 -2.92 -9.37 -3.94
N ILE A 172 -3.34 -9.07 -2.72
CA ILE A 172 -4.32 -8.03 -2.42
C ILE A 172 -3.67 -7.05 -1.45
N ASP A 173 -3.39 -5.84 -1.93
CA ASP A 173 -2.79 -4.78 -1.16
C ASP A 173 -3.89 -3.89 -0.58
N ILE A 174 -4.27 -4.15 0.69
CA ILE A 174 -5.39 -3.45 1.36
C ILE A 174 -5.03 -1.98 1.53
N ALA A 175 -3.81 -1.69 1.96
CA ALA A 175 -3.30 -0.33 2.06
C ALA A 175 -1.78 -0.32 1.98
N GLU A 176 -1.24 0.48 1.09
CA GLU A 176 0.16 0.83 1.02
C GLU A 176 0.31 2.34 1.06
N HIS A 177 1.40 2.80 1.64
CA HIS A 177 1.74 4.21 1.72
C HIS A 177 3.25 4.38 1.54
N VAL A 178 3.68 5.39 0.81
CA VAL A 178 5.09 5.76 0.74
C VAL A 178 5.30 7.15 1.34
N GLY A 179 6.28 7.25 2.22
CA GLY A 179 6.51 8.50 2.96
C GLY A 179 6.94 9.69 2.11
N SER A 180 7.31 9.46 0.85
CA SER A 180 7.60 10.52 -0.14
C SER A 180 6.34 11.12 -0.75
N ASP A 181 5.18 10.46 -0.62
CA ASP A 181 3.86 10.92 -1.05
C ASP A 181 2.89 10.87 0.15
N ALA A 182 3.25 11.64 1.16
CA ALA A 182 2.56 11.63 2.45
C ALA A 182 1.07 11.97 2.31
N GLY A 183 0.23 11.15 2.93
CA GLY A 183 -1.22 11.32 2.89
C GLY A 183 -1.89 10.74 1.64
N VAL A 184 -1.16 9.98 0.80
CA VAL A 184 -1.75 9.22 -0.30
C VAL A 184 -1.65 7.72 -0.01
N VAL A 185 -2.80 7.08 0.14
CA VAL A 185 -2.92 5.63 0.37
C VAL A 185 -3.26 4.94 -0.94
N HIS A 186 -2.57 3.86 -1.23
CA HIS A 186 -2.75 3.05 -2.43
C HIS A 186 -3.42 1.73 -2.09
N HIS A 187 -4.32 1.30 -2.97
CA HIS A 187 -4.94 -0.02 -2.98
C HIS A 187 -4.62 -0.69 -4.29
N SER A 188 -4.27 -1.96 -4.29
CA SER A 188 -3.99 -2.66 -5.53
C SER A 188 -4.26 -4.18 -5.48
N ILE A 189 -4.33 -4.78 -6.65
CA ILE A 189 -4.34 -6.22 -6.85
C ILE A 189 -3.25 -6.57 -7.85
N GLN A 190 -2.40 -7.55 -7.50
CA GLN A 190 -1.37 -8.04 -8.39
C GLN A 190 -1.69 -9.46 -8.83
N THR A 191 -1.55 -9.76 -10.11
CA THR A 191 -1.60 -11.11 -10.67
C THR A 191 -0.40 -11.37 -11.58
N ALA A 192 -0.18 -12.61 -11.99
CA ALA A 192 0.91 -12.93 -12.91
C ALA A 192 0.77 -12.19 -14.25
N GLU A 193 -0.46 -12.00 -14.71
CA GLU A 193 -0.76 -11.35 -15.98
C GLU A 193 -0.87 -9.83 -15.86
N ARG A 194 -1.35 -9.31 -14.71
CA ARG A 194 -1.58 -7.88 -14.45
C ARG A 194 -0.91 -7.48 -13.14
N ASN A 195 0.14 -6.69 -13.23
CA ASN A 195 0.96 -6.32 -12.08
C ASN A 195 1.69 -4.99 -12.30
N PHE A 196 2.27 -4.43 -11.23
CA PHE A 196 2.93 -3.13 -11.28
C PHE A 196 4.08 -3.06 -12.29
N ARG A 197 4.75 -4.19 -12.59
CA ARG A 197 5.84 -4.22 -13.57
C ARG A 197 5.35 -4.05 -15.01
N ARG A 198 4.10 -4.42 -15.26
CA ARG A 198 3.42 -4.25 -16.55
C ARG A 198 2.67 -2.92 -16.62
N GLY A 199 2.38 -2.30 -15.47
CA GLY A 199 1.64 -1.05 -15.38
C GLY A 199 0.14 -1.19 -15.69
N ASP A 200 -0.42 -2.40 -15.61
CA ASP A 200 -1.80 -2.72 -16.01
C ASP A 200 -2.63 -3.36 -14.89
N HIS A 201 -2.13 -3.35 -13.67
CA HIS A 201 -2.83 -3.91 -12.50
C HIS A 201 -3.94 -2.98 -11.99
N PRO A 202 -5.03 -3.52 -11.45
CA PRO A 202 -6.03 -2.71 -10.78
C PRO A 202 -5.43 -1.97 -9.58
N THR A 203 -5.52 -0.67 -9.60
CA THR A 203 -5.01 0.19 -8.53
C THR A 203 -5.85 1.45 -8.40
N ALA A 204 -5.93 1.99 -7.20
CA ALA A 204 -6.50 3.31 -6.91
C ALA A 204 -5.75 3.98 -5.77
N THR A 205 -5.82 5.29 -5.74
CA THR A 205 -5.26 6.12 -4.66
C THR A 205 -6.37 6.85 -3.92
N THR A 206 -6.15 7.09 -2.63
CA THR A 206 -7.06 7.86 -1.78
C THR A 206 -6.25 8.89 -1.00
N ALA A 207 -6.63 10.17 -1.11
CA ALA A 207 -6.01 11.23 -0.33
C ALA A 207 -6.57 11.21 1.11
N ILE A 208 -5.68 11.03 2.08
CA ILE A 208 -5.93 11.02 3.52
C ILE A 208 -4.89 11.94 4.16
N ALA A 209 -5.16 13.23 4.16
CA ALA A 209 -4.18 14.26 4.54
C ALA A 209 -3.57 14.06 5.95
N ASP A 210 -4.30 13.44 6.85
CA ASP A 210 -3.91 13.17 8.23
C ASP A 210 -3.56 11.70 8.51
N ALA A 211 -3.31 10.87 7.47
CA ALA A 211 -2.93 9.46 7.59
C ALA A 211 -1.74 9.22 8.54
N CYS A 212 -0.87 10.23 8.68
CA CYS A 212 0.33 10.14 9.54
C CYS A 212 0.11 10.58 10.98
N THR A 213 -1.00 11.25 11.25
CA THR A 213 -1.30 11.84 12.57
C THR A 213 -2.54 11.26 13.23
N GLN A 214 -3.46 10.68 12.43
CA GLN A 214 -4.68 10.06 12.89
C GLN A 214 -4.76 8.58 12.50
N PHE A 215 -5.57 7.84 13.25
CA PHE A 215 -5.90 6.45 12.90
C PHE A 215 -7.06 6.41 11.93
N HIS A 216 -6.90 5.69 10.82
CA HIS A 216 -7.92 5.45 9.81
C HIS A 216 -8.22 3.96 9.70
N ARG A 217 -9.44 3.61 9.26
CA ARG A 217 -9.86 2.23 9.01
C ARG A 217 -9.60 1.90 7.55
N TYR A 218 -8.65 1.01 7.31
CA TYR A 218 -8.36 0.45 5.99
C TYR A 218 -9.17 -0.82 5.83
N GLN A 219 -9.99 -0.88 4.79
CA GLN A 219 -11.06 -1.87 4.68
C GLN A 219 -10.98 -2.62 3.36
N LEU A 220 -11.27 -3.91 3.43
CA LEU A 220 -11.39 -4.81 2.29
C LEU A 220 -12.67 -5.65 2.45
N HIS A 221 -13.56 -5.63 1.47
CA HIS A 221 -14.62 -6.62 1.32
C HIS A 221 -14.27 -7.54 0.16
N TRP A 222 -13.90 -8.76 0.48
CA TRP A 222 -13.48 -9.77 -0.49
C TRP A 222 -14.48 -10.92 -0.51
N THR A 223 -15.08 -11.14 -1.68
CA THR A 223 -16.01 -12.25 -1.99
C THR A 223 -15.53 -12.99 -3.22
N ARG A 224 -16.27 -14.01 -3.66
CA ARG A 224 -16.01 -14.72 -4.92
C ARG A 224 -16.03 -13.77 -6.13
N ASP A 225 -16.98 -12.86 -6.15
CA ASP A 225 -17.32 -12.07 -7.33
C ASP A 225 -16.86 -10.62 -7.26
N LEU A 226 -16.40 -10.18 -6.06
CA LEU A 226 -16.12 -8.80 -5.80
C LEU A 226 -14.98 -8.65 -4.79
N ILE A 227 -14.05 -7.75 -5.09
CA ILE A 227 -13.01 -7.26 -4.17
C ILE A 227 -13.16 -5.73 -4.11
N ARG A 228 -13.58 -5.20 -2.97
CA ARG A 228 -13.75 -3.75 -2.74
C ARG A 228 -12.82 -3.28 -1.64
N PHE A 229 -12.17 -2.17 -1.90
CA PHE A 229 -11.32 -1.47 -0.94
C PHE A 229 -11.97 -0.18 -0.50
N GLY A 230 -11.61 0.27 0.67
CA GLY A 230 -12.04 1.57 1.16
C GLY A 230 -11.27 2.06 2.37
N VAL A 231 -11.50 3.31 2.71
CA VAL A 231 -10.98 3.95 3.92
C VAL A 231 -12.12 4.69 4.60
N ASP A 232 -12.29 4.47 5.90
CA ASP A 232 -13.32 5.09 6.73
C ASP A 232 -14.73 4.99 6.12
N ASP A 233 -15.09 3.76 5.71
CA ASP A 233 -16.35 3.38 5.07
C ASP A 233 -16.57 3.97 3.66
N ARG A 234 -15.58 4.67 3.12
CA ARG A 234 -15.65 5.22 1.76
C ARG A 234 -14.98 4.26 0.79
N PRO A 235 -15.72 3.67 -0.16
CA PRO A 235 -15.15 2.80 -1.16
C PRO A 235 -14.22 3.58 -2.12
N THR A 236 -13.10 2.96 -2.47
CA THR A 236 -12.04 3.57 -3.29
C THR A 236 -11.75 2.79 -4.57
N LEU A 237 -11.74 1.46 -4.48
CA LEU A 237 -11.51 0.57 -5.62
C LEU A 237 -12.48 -0.59 -5.56
N THR A 238 -13.03 -0.95 -6.72
CA THR A 238 -13.86 -2.15 -6.89
C THR A 238 -13.31 -2.95 -8.06
N VAL A 239 -13.06 -4.24 -7.84
CA VAL A 239 -12.49 -5.14 -8.84
C VAL A 239 -13.33 -6.42 -8.89
N HIS A 240 -13.61 -6.91 -10.09
CA HIS A 240 -14.25 -8.20 -10.30
C HIS A 240 -13.18 -9.24 -10.66
N PRO A 241 -12.94 -10.28 -9.84
CA PRO A 241 -11.91 -11.29 -10.11
C PRO A 241 -12.03 -11.95 -11.49
N ALA A 242 -13.25 -12.10 -12.00
CA ALA A 242 -13.49 -12.65 -13.34
C ALA A 242 -12.79 -11.86 -14.46
N GLU A 243 -12.57 -10.55 -14.27
CA GLU A 243 -11.90 -9.68 -15.25
C GLU A 243 -10.37 -9.81 -15.20
N LEU A 244 -9.82 -10.46 -14.17
CA LEU A 244 -8.38 -10.62 -13.96
C LEU A 244 -7.82 -11.94 -14.49
N GLY A 245 -8.70 -12.88 -14.92
CA GLY A 245 -8.29 -14.22 -15.34
C GLY A 245 -7.76 -15.10 -14.18
N VAL A 246 -7.83 -14.61 -12.94
CA VAL A 246 -7.40 -15.33 -11.73
C VAL A 246 -8.56 -15.39 -10.74
N LYS A 247 -8.78 -16.59 -10.20
CA LYS A 247 -9.75 -16.78 -9.11
C LYS A 247 -9.06 -16.48 -7.79
N PHE A 248 -9.59 -15.51 -7.04
CA PHE A 248 -9.18 -15.23 -5.66
C PHE A 248 -10.01 -16.11 -4.70
N ASP A 249 -9.94 -17.43 -4.87
CA ASP A 249 -10.71 -18.43 -4.14
C ASP A 249 -9.85 -19.35 -3.27
N ARG A 250 -8.60 -18.96 -3.02
CA ARG A 250 -7.65 -19.69 -2.17
C ARG A 250 -7.47 -19.00 -0.84
N PRO A 251 -7.17 -19.75 0.23
CA PRO A 251 -6.85 -19.14 1.52
C PRO A 251 -5.65 -18.20 1.41
N MET A 252 -5.80 -16.98 1.90
CA MET A 252 -4.75 -15.97 1.99
C MET A 252 -4.45 -15.62 3.45
N PHE A 253 -3.20 -15.29 3.73
CA PHE A 253 -2.75 -14.82 5.03
C PHE A 253 -2.43 -13.33 5.00
N LEU A 254 -2.64 -12.66 6.12
CA LEU A 254 -2.40 -11.23 6.28
C LEU A 254 -0.93 -10.96 6.62
N ILE A 255 -0.43 -9.86 6.09
CA ILE A 255 0.93 -9.36 6.30
C ILE A 255 0.85 -7.89 6.74
N LEU A 256 1.59 -7.56 7.78
CA LEU A 256 1.78 -6.22 8.30
C LEU A 256 3.28 -5.93 8.34
N ASN A 257 3.74 -4.93 7.62
CA ASN A 257 5.17 -4.58 7.63
C ASN A 257 5.43 -3.09 7.43
N LEU A 258 6.62 -2.68 7.81
CA LEU A 258 7.17 -1.37 7.48
C LEU A 258 8.50 -1.59 6.77
N ALA A 259 8.50 -1.46 5.44
CA ALA A 259 9.71 -1.48 4.65
C ALA A 259 10.42 -0.12 4.66
N ILE A 260 11.72 -0.13 4.38
CA ILE A 260 12.55 1.07 4.20
C ILE A 260 13.25 0.98 2.86
N GLY A 261 13.19 2.06 2.09
CA GLY A 261 13.79 2.11 0.77
C GLY A 261 13.02 1.32 -0.27
N GLY A 262 13.73 0.56 -1.10
CA GLY A 262 13.16 -0.19 -2.21
C GLY A 262 12.86 0.67 -3.43
N LEU A 263 12.40 0.02 -4.50
CA LEU A 263 12.13 0.66 -5.79
C LEU A 263 11.07 1.76 -5.70
N TRP A 264 10.14 1.67 -4.75
CA TRP A 264 9.07 2.64 -4.58
C TRP A 264 9.27 3.51 -3.34
N GLY A 265 9.33 2.95 -2.14
CA GLY A 265 9.55 3.74 -0.92
C GLY A 265 10.84 4.55 -0.94
N GLY A 266 11.89 4.03 -1.61
CA GLY A 266 13.19 4.67 -1.78
C GLY A 266 13.37 5.47 -3.06
N ALA A 267 12.35 5.61 -3.91
CA ALA A 267 12.47 6.27 -5.22
C ALA A 267 12.97 7.73 -5.14
N GLN A 268 12.70 8.42 -4.04
CA GLN A 268 13.17 9.77 -3.76
C GLN A 268 14.27 9.81 -2.68
N GLY A 269 14.91 8.67 -2.42
CA GLY A 269 15.91 8.52 -1.35
C GLY A 269 15.27 8.22 0.01
N ILE A 270 16.12 8.03 1.01
CA ILE A 270 15.74 7.78 2.40
C ILE A 270 16.17 8.98 3.24
N ASP A 271 15.24 9.55 3.99
CA ASP A 271 15.54 10.60 4.96
C ASP A 271 15.74 9.98 6.34
N GLU A 272 16.99 9.79 6.73
CA GLU A 272 17.32 9.20 8.02
C GLU A 272 16.86 10.05 9.21
N THR A 273 16.62 11.36 9.02
CA THR A 273 16.09 12.23 10.09
C THR A 273 14.62 11.93 10.40
N ALA A 274 13.92 11.27 9.50
CA ALA A 274 12.55 10.77 9.72
C ALA A 274 12.52 9.46 10.51
N LEU A 275 13.67 8.86 10.82
CA LEU A 275 13.76 7.67 11.66
C LEU A 275 14.09 8.06 13.13
N PRO A 276 13.52 7.34 14.10
CA PRO A 276 12.70 6.13 13.94
C PRO A 276 11.28 6.43 13.48
N ALA A 277 10.83 5.72 12.44
CA ALA A 277 9.47 5.79 11.94
C ALA A 277 8.64 4.59 12.43
N LYS A 278 7.33 4.76 12.59
CA LYS A 278 6.48 3.70 13.12
C LYS A 278 5.15 3.58 12.38
N LEU A 279 4.77 2.36 12.06
CA LEU A 279 3.41 1.95 11.72
C LEU A 279 2.73 1.54 13.02
N GLU A 280 1.60 2.17 13.34
CA GLU A 280 0.82 1.89 14.55
C GLU A 280 -0.51 1.27 14.15
N ILE A 281 -0.86 0.13 14.73
CA ILE A 281 -2.08 -0.61 14.43
C ILE A 281 -2.87 -0.79 15.71
N ASP A 282 -4.05 -0.18 15.75
CA ASP A 282 -4.97 -0.20 16.89
C ASP A 282 -5.66 -1.57 16.99
N TYR A 283 -6.20 -2.05 15.87
CA TYR A 283 -6.77 -3.39 15.78
C TYR A 283 -6.72 -3.97 14.36
N VAL A 284 -6.88 -5.28 14.32
CA VAL A 284 -7.20 -6.04 13.10
C VAL A 284 -8.44 -6.87 13.36
N ARG A 285 -9.46 -6.72 12.53
CA ARG A 285 -10.74 -7.45 12.63
C ARG A 285 -11.10 -8.09 11.30
N VAL A 286 -11.55 -9.34 11.35
CA VAL A 286 -12.03 -10.06 10.18
C VAL A 286 -13.41 -10.62 10.45
N TYR A 287 -14.34 -10.28 9.57
CA TYR A 287 -15.73 -10.70 9.62
C TYR A 287 -16.04 -11.62 8.44
N GLN A 288 -16.80 -12.66 8.66
CA GLN A 288 -17.21 -13.59 7.60
C GLN A 288 -18.71 -13.86 7.68
N GLY A 289 -19.33 -14.10 6.53
CA GLY A 289 -20.70 -14.59 6.48
C GLY A 289 -20.79 -15.99 7.06
N MET A 290 -21.91 -16.31 7.68
CA MET A 290 -22.19 -17.70 8.10
C MET A 290 -22.19 -18.58 6.84
N PRO A 291 -21.62 -19.79 6.90
CA PRO A 291 -21.82 -20.75 5.81
C PRO A 291 -23.32 -21.02 5.67
N GLU A 292 -23.82 -20.96 4.45
CA GLU A 292 -25.18 -21.39 4.10
C GLU A 292 -25.32 -22.90 4.27
#